data_dc3405972a2675398c9a34b866ff4689
#
_entry.id   dc3405972a2675398c9a34b866ff4689
#
_cell.length_a   1.000
_cell.length_b   1.000
_cell.length_c   1.000
_cell.angle_alpha   90.00
_cell.angle_beta   90.00
_cell.angle_gamma   90.00
#
_symmetry.space_group_name_H-M   'P 1'
#
loop_
_entity.id
_entity.type
_entity.pdbx_description
1 polymer ?
#
loop_
_entity_poly.entity_id
_entity_poly.type
_entity_poly.pdbx_seq_one_letter_code
_entity_poly.pdbx_strand_id
1 'polypeptide(L)'
;MENKSKELEVAIKAALEAGKVLEKYFETEILKEFKEDSSIVTLADRESEEVIKKIISDTFPSHSILGEETGMTGVGSEYVWHVDPVDGTRNFANGIPLFAVSIALALENQVIVGVIYNPATSSLFYAEKGKGAYLNDAKIFVSKDAPDHAIVTVSPGKQAIEKELLLELYHDLPKVIRSTRNLGCTAIELAYIARGGLDGYIQLGLNTYDFAAGVLLVEEAGGKLTKLDGSPWNFPENHFVASNGIFHDKLVNEVQRQVEKLKV
;
A
#
# COMPACT_ATOMS: atom_id res chain seq x y z
N MET A 1 -20.76 5.47 -16.35
CA MET A 1 -19.94 5.37 -15.10
C MET A 1 -20.68 4.41 -14.18
N GLU A 2 -20.04 3.33 -13.77
CA GLU A 2 -20.63 2.44 -12.75
C GLU A 2 -20.85 3.25 -11.47
N ASN A 3 -21.95 2.94 -10.77
CA ASN A 3 -22.33 3.67 -9.56
C ASN A 3 -21.34 3.29 -8.44
N LYS A 4 -20.52 4.23 -7.97
CA LYS A 4 -19.63 4.03 -6.83
C LYS A 4 -20.47 3.72 -5.59
N SER A 5 -20.02 2.81 -4.72
CA SER A 5 -20.68 2.60 -3.43
C SER A 5 -20.51 3.83 -2.54
N LYS A 6 -21.36 3.94 -1.52
CA LYS A 6 -21.26 5.00 -0.52
C LYS A 6 -19.92 4.92 0.24
N GLU A 7 -19.43 3.72 0.48
CA GLU A 7 -18.16 3.46 1.14
C GLU A 7 -17.00 4.01 0.30
N LEU A 8 -16.98 3.74 -1.01
CA LEU A 8 -15.97 4.27 -1.92
C LEU A 8 -16.04 5.80 -2.03
N GLU A 9 -17.23 6.37 -2.12
CA GLU A 9 -17.39 7.84 -2.17
C GLU A 9 -16.86 8.52 -0.90
N VAL A 10 -17.11 7.93 0.28
CA VAL A 10 -16.62 8.43 1.56
C VAL A 10 -15.10 8.27 1.67
N ALA A 11 -14.53 7.14 1.24
CA ALA A 11 -13.08 6.93 1.21
C ALA A 11 -12.37 7.94 0.30
N ILE A 12 -12.90 8.19 -0.91
CA ILE A 12 -12.36 9.19 -1.84
C ILE A 12 -12.42 10.59 -1.21
N LYS A 13 -13.58 10.96 -0.63
CA LYS A 13 -13.72 12.25 0.04
C LYS A 13 -12.71 12.40 1.19
N ALA A 14 -12.55 11.38 2.02
CA ALA A 14 -11.62 11.40 3.14
C ALA A 14 -10.16 11.54 2.65
N ALA A 15 -9.77 10.79 1.62
CA ALA A 15 -8.44 10.86 1.04
C ALA A 15 -8.12 12.25 0.44
N LEU A 16 -9.07 12.85 -0.26
CA LEU A 16 -8.90 14.19 -0.85
C LEU A 16 -8.81 15.30 0.23
N GLU A 17 -9.63 15.23 1.29
CA GLU A 17 -9.57 16.21 2.38
C GLU A 17 -8.26 16.06 3.20
N ALA A 18 -7.81 14.83 3.46
CA ALA A 18 -6.50 14.58 4.08
C ALA A 18 -5.37 15.08 3.18
N GLY A 19 -5.46 14.85 1.87
CA GLY A 19 -4.50 15.37 0.91
C GLY A 19 -4.31 16.89 0.98
N LYS A 20 -5.38 17.66 1.20
CA LYS A 20 -5.27 19.12 1.41
C LYS A 20 -4.49 19.49 2.68
N VAL A 21 -4.58 18.65 3.72
CA VAL A 21 -3.75 18.83 4.92
C VAL A 21 -2.30 18.59 4.57
N LEU A 22 -2.00 17.51 3.82
CA LEU A 22 -0.64 17.20 3.40
C LEU A 22 -0.04 18.29 2.51
N GLU A 23 -0.79 18.81 1.54
CA GLU A 23 -0.35 19.92 0.66
C GLU A 23 0.06 21.17 1.44
N LYS A 24 -0.63 21.47 2.55
CA LYS A 24 -0.31 22.61 3.43
C LYS A 24 1.06 22.47 4.08
N TYR A 25 1.50 21.24 4.36
CA TYR A 25 2.76 20.96 5.06
C TYR A 25 3.89 20.53 4.12
N PHE A 26 3.57 20.01 2.94
CA PHE A 26 4.59 19.53 1.99
C PHE A 26 5.55 20.65 1.57
N GLU A 27 6.85 20.36 1.51
CA GLU A 27 7.93 21.31 1.22
C GLU A 27 8.03 22.49 2.20
N THR A 28 7.43 22.40 3.40
CA THR A 28 7.63 23.36 4.48
C THR A 28 8.63 22.84 5.51
N GLU A 29 9.04 23.70 6.44
CA GLU A 29 9.89 23.29 7.56
C GLU A 29 9.05 22.50 8.59
N ILE A 30 9.06 21.17 8.49
CA ILE A 30 8.25 20.28 9.33
C ILE A 30 9.10 19.80 10.51
N LEU A 31 8.56 19.95 11.72
CA LEU A 31 9.13 19.30 12.91
C LEU A 31 8.92 17.79 12.81
N LYS A 32 10.03 17.05 12.81
CA LYS A 32 10.05 15.59 12.78
C LYS A 32 10.10 15.06 14.21
N GLU A 33 9.11 14.28 14.60
CA GLU A 33 9.17 13.50 15.84
C GLU A 33 9.55 12.06 15.49
N PHE A 34 10.32 11.40 16.36
CA PHE A 34 10.71 10.01 16.16
C PHE A 34 9.91 9.15 17.13
N LYS A 35 9.23 8.13 16.60
CA LYS A 35 8.55 7.08 17.39
C LYS A 35 9.60 6.14 18.01
N GLU A 36 9.21 5.28 18.95
CA GLU A 36 10.10 4.32 19.62
C GLU A 36 10.81 3.36 18.64
N ASP A 37 10.15 3.02 17.53
CA ASP A 37 10.69 2.18 16.47
C ASP A 37 11.56 2.94 15.46
N SER A 38 11.90 4.20 15.75
CA SER A 38 12.66 5.12 14.88
C SER A 38 11.93 5.51 13.57
N SER A 39 10.64 5.25 13.45
CA SER A 39 9.81 5.84 12.40
C SER A 39 9.57 7.32 12.70
N ILE A 40 9.25 8.08 11.63
CA ILE A 40 8.98 9.51 11.75
C ILE A 40 7.46 9.70 11.79
N VAL A 41 7.02 10.60 12.66
CA VAL A 41 5.67 11.13 12.64
C VAL A 41 5.74 12.65 12.59
N THR A 42 4.82 13.28 11.91
CA THR A 42 4.71 14.73 11.81
C THR A 42 3.33 15.19 12.26
N LEU A 43 3.15 16.50 12.43
CA LEU A 43 1.84 17.08 12.70
C LEU A 43 0.85 16.80 11.56
N ALA A 44 1.36 16.70 10.32
CA ALA A 44 0.55 16.39 9.15
C ALA A 44 -0.08 15.01 9.23
N ASP A 45 0.63 13.99 9.73
CA ASP A 45 0.10 12.64 9.94
C ASP A 45 -1.11 12.67 10.86
N ARG A 46 -0.97 13.31 12.02
CA ARG A 46 -2.03 13.41 13.04
C ARG A 46 -3.26 14.18 12.54
N GLU A 47 -3.05 15.38 11.96
CA GLU A 47 -4.15 16.19 11.42
C GLU A 47 -4.88 15.46 10.28
N SER A 48 -4.14 14.77 9.42
CA SER A 48 -4.72 13.99 8.31
C SER A 48 -5.54 12.81 8.82
N GLU A 49 -5.02 12.05 9.79
CA GLU A 49 -5.77 10.93 10.37
C GLU A 49 -7.06 11.39 11.06
N GLU A 50 -7.02 12.52 11.80
CA GLU A 50 -8.22 13.10 12.43
C GLU A 50 -9.29 13.47 11.39
N VAL A 51 -8.90 14.08 10.27
CA VAL A 51 -9.82 14.43 9.17
C VAL A 51 -10.45 13.16 8.57
N ILE A 52 -9.64 12.14 8.28
CA ILE A 52 -10.13 10.87 7.72
C ILE A 52 -11.12 10.21 8.68
N LYS A 53 -10.73 10.06 9.95
CA LYS A 53 -11.56 9.42 10.98
C LYS A 53 -12.89 10.14 11.17
N LYS A 54 -12.86 11.46 11.19
CA LYS A 54 -14.09 12.26 11.33
C LYS A 54 -15.05 12.00 10.17
N ILE A 55 -14.58 12.04 8.91
CA ILE A 55 -15.41 11.84 7.72
C ILE A 55 -16.03 10.44 7.72
N ILE A 56 -15.23 9.42 8.06
CA ILE A 56 -15.69 8.03 8.14
C ILE A 56 -16.72 7.86 9.25
N SER A 57 -16.42 8.31 10.48
CA SER A 57 -17.29 8.13 11.66
C SER A 57 -18.60 8.90 11.55
N ASP A 58 -18.59 10.09 10.93
CA ASP A 58 -19.81 10.88 10.70
C ASP A 58 -20.79 10.13 9.75
N THR A 59 -20.28 9.29 8.87
CA THR A 59 -21.09 8.54 7.89
C THR A 59 -21.38 7.11 8.32
N PHE A 60 -20.40 6.45 8.93
CA PHE A 60 -20.43 5.04 9.36
C PHE A 60 -20.07 4.91 10.86
N PRO A 61 -20.92 5.39 11.77
CA PRO A 61 -20.60 5.41 13.21
C PRO A 61 -20.46 4.02 13.84
N SER A 62 -20.94 2.97 13.17
CA SER A 62 -20.83 1.57 13.63
C SER A 62 -19.60 0.83 13.09
N HIS A 63 -18.82 1.43 12.19
CA HIS A 63 -17.61 0.80 11.67
C HIS A 63 -16.44 1.03 12.62
N SER A 64 -15.50 0.07 12.64
CA SER A 64 -14.21 0.22 13.33
C SER A 64 -13.20 0.88 12.39
N ILE A 65 -12.22 1.60 12.99
CA ILE A 65 -11.12 2.22 12.24
C ILE A 65 -9.80 1.82 12.90
N LEU A 66 -8.91 1.23 12.14
CA LEU A 66 -7.51 1.00 12.49
C LEU A 66 -6.66 2.07 11.81
N GLY A 67 -6.25 3.08 12.55
CA GLY A 67 -5.34 4.13 12.11
C GLY A 67 -3.89 3.81 12.50
N GLU A 68 -2.94 4.30 11.73
CA GLU A 68 -1.50 4.16 12.05
C GLU A 68 -1.17 4.88 13.36
N GLU A 69 -1.66 6.11 13.56
CA GLU A 69 -1.28 6.97 14.68
C GLU A 69 -2.09 6.69 15.93
N THR A 70 -3.36 6.36 15.78
CA THR A 70 -4.29 6.20 16.92
C THR A 70 -4.64 4.76 17.24
N GLY A 71 -4.22 3.79 16.42
CA GLY A 71 -4.57 2.39 16.58
C GLY A 71 -6.06 2.12 16.33
N MET A 72 -6.57 1.01 16.90
CA MET A 72 -7.96 0.58 16.72
C MET A 72 -8.92 1.47 17.50
N THR A 73 -9.97 1.98 16.81
CA THR A 73 -11.09 2.71 17.39
C THR A 73 -12.40 2.08 16.95
N GLY A 74 -13.43 2.12 17.81
CA GLY A 74 -14.66 1.35 17.63
C GLY A 74 -14.52 -0.08 18.17
N VAL A 75 -15.63 -0.80 18.38
CA VAL A 75 -15.62 -2.13 19.00
C VAL A 75 -16.49 -3.10 18.22
N GLY A 76 -15.88 -4.17 17.73
CA GLY A 76 -16.57 -5.38 17.29
C GLY A 76 -17.35 -5.26 15.99
N SER A 77 -16.98 -4.34 15.11
CA SER A 77 -17.57 -4.26 13.76
C SER A 77 -16.90 -5.24 12.80
N GLU A 78 -17.71 -5.89 11.97
CA GLU A 78 -17.20 -6.68 10.83
C GLU A 78 -16.57 -5.77 9.74
N TYR A 79 -16.96 -4.48 9.73
CA TYR A 79 -16.40 -3.44 8.85
C TYR A 79 -15.27 -2.72 9.56
N VAL A 80 -14.05 -2.86 9.03
CA VAL A 80 -12.84 -2.22 9.56
C VAL A 80 -12.18 -1.38 8.48
N TRP A 81 -12.08 -0.08 8.73
CA TRP A 81 -11.27 0.82 7.92
C TRP A 81 -9.80 0.71 8.34
N HIS A 82 -8.91 0.55 7.38
CA HIS A 82 -7.46 0.58 7.55
C HIS A 82 -6.96 1.91 6.98
N VAL A 83 -6.35 2.73 7.81
CA VAL A 83 -5.99 4.12 7.47
C VAL A 83 -4.53 4.37 7.76
N ASP A 84 -3.79 4.73 6.72
CA ASP A 84 -2.48 5.34 6.81
C ASP A 84 -2.61 6.78 6.28
N PRO A 85 -2.47 7.78 7.16
CA PRO A 85 -2.62 9.18 6.77
C PRO A 85 -1.48 9.66 5.85
N VAL A 86 -0.26 9.09 5.99
CA VAL A 86 0.93 9.47 5.20
C VAL A 86 1.86 8.27 5.02
N ASP A 87 1.47 7.28 4.21
CA ASP A 87 2.45 6.28 3.80
C ASP A 87 3.62 6.95 3.06
N GLY A 88 4.83 6.61 3.48
CA GLY A 88 6.02 7.30 3.01
C GLY A 88 6.35 8.59 3.78
N THR A 89 6.09 8.66 5.09
CA THR A 89 6.39 9.83 5.97
C THR A 89 7.83 10.32 5.84
N ARG A 90 8.81 9.43 5.63
CA ARG A 90 10.21 9.82 5.39
C ARG A 90 10.36 10.61 4.08
N ASN A 91 9.71 10.18 3.02
CA ASN A 91 9.70 10.88 1.74
C ASN A 91 9.05 12.25 1.90
N PHE A 92 7.85 12.27 2.49
CA PHE A 92 7.11 13.49 2.77
C PHE A 92 7.94 14.51 3.55
N ALA A 93 8.53 14.09 4.67
CA ALA A 93 9.32 14.94 5.55
C ALA A 93 10.66 15.43 4.93
N ASN A 94 11.05 14.89 3.78
CA ASN A 94 12.24 15.31 3.02
C ASN A 94 11.91 15.93 1.65
N GLY A 95 10.63 16.29 1.40
CA GLY A 95 10.21 16.93 0.15
C GLY A 95 10.26 16.00 -1.07
N ILE A 96 10.27 14.68 -0.86
CA ILE A 96 10.24 13.70 -1.95
C ILE A 96 8.77 13.40 -2.28
N PRO A 97 8.29 13.62 -3.52
CA PRO A 97 6.85 13.52 -3.88
C PRO A 97 6.35 12.07 -4.06
N LEU A 98 6.87 11.15 -3.25
CA LEU A 98 6.51 9.73 -3.21
C LEU A 98 5.94 9.39 -1.84
N PHE A 99 4.74 9.85 -1.58
CA PHE A 99 3.95 9.61 -0.37
C PHE A 99 2.47 9.58 -0.73
N ALA A 100 1.63 8.99 0.10
CA ALA A 100 0.21 8.91 -0.18
C ALA A 100 -0.64 8.77 1.08
N VAL A 101 -1.88 9.23 1.01
CA VAL A 101 -2.96 8.79 1.89
C VAL A 101 -3.42 7.41 1.42
N SER A 102 -3.50 6.43 2.31
CA SER A 102 -4.00 5.09 2.04
C SER A 102 -5.21 4.79 2.92
N ILE A 103 -6.35 4.45 2.31
CA ILE A 103 -7.60 4.12 2.99
C ILE A 103 -8.19 2.85 2.39
N ALA A 104 -8.40 1.84 3.20
CA ALA A 104 -9.10 0.61 2.79
C ALA A 104 -10.26 0.31 3.72
N LEU A 105 -11.31 -0.32 3.19
CA LEU A 105 -12.36 -0.93 3.98
C LEU A 105 -12.30 -2.44 3.81
N ALA A 106 -12.16 -3.15 4.91
CA ALA A 106 -12.32 -4.60 4.97
C ALA A 106 -13.67 -4.95 5.60
N LEU A 107 -14.33 -5.96 5.02
CA LEU A 107 -15.46 -6.67 5.62
C LEU A 107 -14.94 -8.03 6.04
N GLU A 108 -14.96 -8.33 7.33
CA GLU A 108 -14.29 -9.50 7.89
C GLU A 108 -12.79 -9.51 7.49
N ASN A 109 -12.38 -10.52 6.72
CA ASN A 109 -11.01 -10.68 6.24
C ASN A 109 -10.89 -10.43 4.73
N GLN A 110 -11.71 -9.53 4.17
CA GLN A 110 -11.72 -9.23 2.75
C GLN A 110 -11.75 -7.72 2.50
N VAL A 111 -10.74 -7.21 1.81
CA VAL A 111 -10.74 -5.80 1.38
C VAL A 111 -11.79 -5.62 0.27
N ILE A 112 -12.72 -4.69 0.46
CA ILE A 112 -13.83 -4.41 -0.46
C ILE A 112 -13.76 -3.03 -1.10
N VAL A 113 -13.04 -2.08 -0.48
CA VAL A 113 -12.77 -0.74 -1.02
C VAL A 113 -11.31 -0.40 -0.74
N GLY A 114 -10.62 0.18 -1.71
CA GLY A 114 -9.25 0.71 -1.56
C GLY A 114 -9.10 2.04 -2.26
N VAL A 115 -8.50 3.01 -1.58
CA VAL A 115 -8.19 4.35 -2.11
C VAL A 115 -6.78 4.73 -1.72
N ILE A 116 -5.99 5.17 -2.70
CA ILE A 116 -4.65 5.72 -2.50
C ILE A 116 -4.59 7.07 -3.21
N TYR A 117 -4.26 8.13 -2.48
CA TYR A 117 -4.15 9.46 -3.04
C TYR A 117 -2.77 10.06 -2.80
N ASN A 118 -2.05 10.36 -3.88
CA ASN A 118 -0.83 11.15 -3.82
C ASN A 118 -1.17 12.61 -4.17
N PRO A 119 -1.18 13.54 -3.20
CA PRO A 119 -1.51 14.94 -3.45
C PRO A 119 -0.44 15.67 -4.28
N ALA A 120 0.84 15.34 -4.11
CA ALA A 120 1.93 16.00 -4.86
C ALA A 120 1.82 15.80 -6.38
N THR A 121 1.14 14.74 -6.83
CA THR A 121 0.93 14.45 -8.27
C THR A 121 -0.55 14.48 -8.67
N SER A 122 -1.45 14.81 -7.73
CA SER A 122 -2.90 14.75 -7.91
C SER A 122 -3.37 13.40 -8.47
N SER A 123 -2.74 12.31 -8.04
CA SER A 123 -3.01 10.95 -8.49
C SER A 123 -3.92 10.24 -7.50
N LEU A 124 -5.18 10.05 -7.89
CA LEU A 124 -6.19 9.35 -7.11
C LEU A 124 -6.42 7.95 -7.69
N PHE A 125 -5.91 6.94 -6.99
CA PHE A 125 -6.15 5.53 -7.30
C PHE A 125 -7.29 5.01 -6.44
N TYR A 126 -8.19 4.24 -7.02
CA TYR A 126 -9.24 3.59 -6.26
C TYR A 126 -9.71 2.28 -6.91
N ALA A 127 -10.18 1.38 -6.08
CA ALA A 127 -10.84 0.15 -6.49
C ALA A 127 -11.99 -0.19 -5.56
N GLU A 128 -12.97 -0.87 -6.11
CA GLU A 128 -14.05 -1.54 -5.38
C GLU A 128 -14.12 -2.98 -5.88
N LYS A 129 -14.26 -3.93 -4.98
CA LYS A 129 -14.22 -5.35 -5.30
C LYS A 129 -15.18 -5.73 -6.41
N GLY A 130 -14.66 -6.36 -7.46
CA GLY A 130 -15.39 -6.80 -8.66
C GLY A 130 -15.72 -5.69 -9.65
N LYS A 131 -15.24 -4.44 -9.43
CA LYS A 131 -15.55 -3.31 -10.34
C LYS A 131 -14.32 -2.76 -11.08
N GLY A 132 -13.14 -3.31 -10.83
CA GLY A 132 -11.88 -2.88 -11.44
C GLY A 132 -11.19 -1.76 -10.69
N ALA A 133 -9.96 -1.44 -11.13
CA ALA A 133 -9.13 -0.39 -10.57
C ALA A 133 -9.10 0.83 -11.50
N TYR A 134 -8.96 2.03 -10.90
CA TYR A 134 -9.01 3.30 -11.61
C TYR A 134 -7.93 4.27 -11.11
N LEU A 135 -7.43 5.11 -12.02
CA LEU A 135 -6.60 6.29 -11.75
C LEU A 135 -7.31 7.51 -12.33
N ASN A 136 -7.69 8.48 -11.50
CA ASN A 136 -8.39 9.71 -11.93
C ASN A 136 -9.57 9.38 -12.88
N ASP A 137 -10.43 8.43 -12.50
CA ASP A 137 -11.57 7.90 -13.25
C ASP A 137 -11.24 7.12 -14.55
N ALA A 138 -9.98 7.02 -14.94
CA ALA A 138 -9.55 6.15 -16.04
C ALA A 138 -9.28 4.72 -15.50
N LYS A 139 -9.87 3.71 -16.15
CA LYS A 139 -9.62 2.31 -15.79
C LYS A 139 -8.17 1.93 -16.06
N ILE A 140 -7.53 1.26 -15.11
CA ILE A 140 -6.12 0.86 -15.19
C ILE A 140 -5.98 -0.66 -15.16
N PHE A 141 -4.83 -1.13 -15.64
CA PHE A 141 -4.47 -2.54 -15.68
C PHE A 141 -2.98 -2.69 -15.39
N VAL A 142 -2.60 -3.83 -14.84
CA VAL A 142 -1.18 -4.21 -14.68
C VAL A 142 -0.48 -4.25 -16.04
N SER A 143 0.85 -4.15 -16.03
CA SER A 143 1.68 -4.24 -17.23
C SER A 143 1.61 -5.65 -17.85
N LYS A 144 2.14 -5.77 -19.07
CA LYS A 144 2.37 -7.06 -19.75
C LYS A 144 3.86 -7.32 -19.92
N ASP A 145 4.70 -6.66 -19.15
CA ASP A 145 6.14 -6.76 -19.28
C ASP A 145 6.68 -8.11 -18.80
N ALA A 146 7.60 -8.63 -19.60
CA ALA A 146 8.37 -9.83 -19.29
C ALA A 146 9.54 -9.50 -18.34
N PRO A 147 10.17 -10.50 -17.70
CA PRO A 147 11.23 -10.28 -16.71
C PRO A 147 12.36 -9.34 -17.16
N ASP A 148 12.75 -9.38 -18.43
CA ASP A 148 13.86 -8.58 -19.00
C ASP A 148 13.55 -7.07 -19.07
N HIS A 149 12.31 -6.69 -18.87
CA HIS A 149 11.86 -5.30 -18.80
C HIS A 149 11.32 -4.93 -17.41
N ALA A 150 11.08 -5.94 -16.56
CA ALA A 150 10.38 -5.78 -15.29
C ALA A 150 11.17 -4.96 -14.25
N ILE A 151 10.43 -4.13 -13.54
CA ILE A 151 10.88 -3.37 -12.37
C ILE A 151 10.15 -3.90 -11.13
N VAL A 152 10.91 -4.36 -10.13
CA VAL A 152 10.37 -4.93 -8.89
C VAL A 152 10.82 -4.10 -7.69
N THR A 153 9.94 -3.94 -6.72
CA THR A 153 10.24 -3.31 -5.44
C THR A 153 10.13 -4.33 -4.30
N VAL A 154 10.83 -4.08 -3.21
CA VAL A 154 10.83 -4.95 -2.03
C VAL A 154 10.69 -4.08 -0.79
N SER A 155 9.75 -4.40 0.08
CA SER A 155 9.59 -3.76 1.38
C SER A 155 10.75 -4.14 2.31
N PRO A 156 11.26 -3.20 3.14
CA PRO A 156 12.40 -3.49 4.01
C PRO A 156 12.09 -4.43 5.18
N GLY A 157 10.82 -4.66 5.52
CA GLY A 157 10.46 -5.40 6.72
C GLY A 157 10.90 -4.74 8.03
N LYS A 158 10.48 -5.28 9.17
CA LYS A 158 10.81 -4.75 10.51
C LYS A 158 11.79 -5.66 11.27
N GLN A 159 11.67 -6.97 11.08
CA GLN A 159 12.47 -7.98 11.79
C GLN A 159 13.87 -8.13 11.17
N ALA A 160 14.83 -8.60 11.96
CA ALA A 160 16.21 -8.82 11.49
C ALA A 160 16.26 -9.78 10.29
N ILE A 161 15.52 -10.89 10.37
CA ILE A 161 15.47 -11.90 9.29
C ILE A 161 14.87 -11.32 7.99
N GLU A 162 13.89 -10.42 8.09
CA GLU A 162 13.28 -9.75 6.95
C GLU A 162 14.29 -8.80 6.27
N LYS A 163 15.13 -8.14 7.07
CA LYS A 163 16.22 -7.27 6.56
C LYS A 163 17.32 -8.08 5.89
N GLU A 164 17.66 -9.25 6.41
CA GLU A 164 18.60 -10.18 5.76
C GLU A 164 18.02 -10.69 4.44
N LEU A 165 16.76 -11.10 4.43
CA LEU A 165 16.07 -11.52 3.20
C LEU A 165 16.02 -10.41 2.15
N LEU A 166 15.77 -9.17 2.56
CA LEU A 166 15.82 -8.00 1.70
C LEU A 166 17.17 -7.87 0.99
N LEU A 167 18.28 -8.00 1.73
CA LEU A 167 19.64 -7.87 1.18
C LEU A 167 19.93 -8.98 0.15
N GLU A 168 19.55 -10.22 0.45
CA GLU A 168 19.69 -11.34 -0.46
C GLU A 168 18.83 -11.16 -1.73
N LEU A 169 17.61 -10.68 -1.58
CA LEU A 169 16.74 -10.36 -2.71
C LEU A 169 17.31 -9.25 -3.58
N TYR A 170 17.82 -8.16 -3.02
CA TYR A 170 18.46 -7.09 -3.80
C TYR A 170 19.72 -7.56 -4.52
N HIS A 171 20.46 -8.49 -3.95
CA HIS A 171 21.64 -9.08 -4.60
C HIS A 171 21.26 -9.99 -5.78
N ASP A 172 20.18 -10.77 -5.66
CA ASP A 172 19.87 -11.84 -6.61
C ASP A 172 18.75 -11.48 -7.62
N LEU A 173 17.78 -10.65 -7.27
CA LEU A 173 16.73 -10.23 -8.19
C LEU A 173 17.25 -9.64 -9.50
N PRO A 174 18.29 -8.78 -9.54
CA PRO A 174 18.82 -8.27 -10.80
C PRO A 174 19.38 -9.33 -11.76
N LYS A 175 19.55 -10.58 -11.32
CA LYS A 175 19.94 -11.72 -12.16
C LYS A 175 18.76 -12.35 -12.89
N VAL A 176 17.53 -12.09 -12.42
CA VAL A 176 16.29 -12.73 -12.91
C VAL A 176 15.27 -11.76 -13.47
N ILE A 177 15.40 -10.46 -13.17
CA ILE A 177 14.58 -9.37 -13.68
C ILE A 177 15.45 -8.19 -14.14
N ARG A 178 14.87 -7.19 -14.79
CA ARG A 178 15.62 -6.04 -15.33
C ARG A 178 16.21 -5.16 -14.25
N SER A 179 15.42 -4.78 -13.23
CA SER A 179 15.91 -3.87 -12.19
C SER A 179 15.04 -3.89 -10.93
N THR A 180 15.64 -3.48 -9.83
CA THR A 180 14.96 -3.25 -8.56
C THR A 180 14.87 -1.76 -8.24
N ARG A 181 13.87 -1.40 -7.43
CA ARG A 181 13.71 -0.07 -6.83
C ARG A 181 13.33 -0.21 -5.36
N ASN A 182 13.46 0.87 -4.63
CA ASN A 182 12.83 1.10 -3.34
C ASN A 182 12.29 2.52 -3.38
N LEU A 183 11.00 2.68 -3.41
CA LEU A 183 10.35 3.99 -3.47
C LEU A 183 10.03 4.53 -2.08
N GLY A 184 10.04 3.65 -1.06
CA GLY A 184 9.82 4.03 0.34
C GLY A 184 8.37 4.45 0.65
N CYS A 185 7.41 3.99 -0.14
CA CYS A 185 5.97 4.19 0.04
C CYS A 185 5.24 2.99 -0.56
N THR A 186 4.76 2.09 0.28
CA THR A 186 4.13 0.83 -0.12
C THR A 186 2.85 1.05 -0.92
N ALA A 187 2.03 2.01 -0.51
CA ALA A 187 0.79 2.34 -1.22
C ALA A 187 1.08 2.77 -2.67
N ILE A 188 2.07 3.65 -2.88
CA ILE A 188 2.49 4.08 -4.22
C ILE A 188 3.08 2.92 -5.03
N GLU A 189 3.89 2.05 -4.42
CA GLU A 189 4.48 0.90 -5.10
C GLU A 189 3.40 -0.04 -5.63
N LEU A 190 2.41 -0.39 -4.81
CA LEU A 190 1.27 -1.22 -5.20
C LEU A 190 0.35 -0.52 -6.23
N ALA A 191 0.07 0.77 -6.05
CA ALA A 191 -0.69 1.56 -7.02
C ALA A 191 0.02 1.62 -8.38
N TYR A 192 1.36 1.66 -8.39
CA TYR A 192 2.13 1.64 -9.63
C TYR A 192 2.13 0.28 -10.31
N ILE A 193 2.05 -0.84 -9.57
CA ILE A 193 1.79 -2.15 -10.17
C ILE A 193 0.41 -2.16 -10.83
N ALA A 194 -0.62 -1.70 -10.12
CA ALA A 194 -1.99 -1.67 -10.63
C ALA A 194 -2.13 -0.87 -11.94
N ARG A 195 -1.34 0.21 -12.12
CA ARG A 195 -1.33 1.00 -13.36
C ARG A 195 -0.29 0.57 -14.41
N GLY A 196 0.48 -0.49 -14.14
CA GLY A 196 1.51 -0.99 -15.04
C GLY A 196 2.80 -0.17 -15.08
N GLY A 197 3.09 0.62 -14.04
CA GLY A 197 4.33 1.39 -13.90
C GLY A 197 5.44 0.65 -13.15
N LEU A 198 5.07 -0.36 -12.36
CA LEU A 198 5.92 -1.37 -11.76
C LEU A 198 5.33 -2.75 -12.08
N ASP A 199 6.13 -3.80 -11.95
CA ASP A 199 5.76 -5.14 -12.39
C ASP A 199 5.69 -6.16 -11.26
N GLY A 200 6.28 -5.86 -10.13
CA GLY A 200 6.25 -6.72 -8.96
C GLY A 200 6.63 -6.01 -7.67
N TYR A 201 6.14 -6.59 -6.56
CA TYR A 201 6.39 -6.13 -5.20
C TYR A 201 6.49 -7.34 -4.26
N ILE A 202 7.47 -7.32 -3.38
CA ILE A 202 7.65 -8.34 -2.34
C ILE A 202 7.46 -7.66 -0.98
N GLN A 203 6.41 -8.06 -0.27
CA GLN A 203 6.05 -7.54 1.05
C GLN A 203 6.69 -8.37 2.14
N LEU A 204 7.40 -7.71 3.07
CA LEU A 204 8.01 -8.32 4.24
C LEU A 204 7.52 -7.60 5.52
N GLY A 205 6.45 -8.10 6.12
CA GLY A 205 6.08 -7.82 7.51
C GLY A 205 5.64 -6.40 7.86
N LEU A 206 4.94 -5.66 6.99
CA LEU A 206 4.35 -4.36 7.30
C LEU A 206 2.95 -4.49 7.94
N ASN A 207 2.35 -3.34 8.30
CA ASN A 207 1.00 -3.31 8.86
C ASN A 207 -0.06 -3.31 7.76
N THR A 208 -1.30 -3.66 8.11
CA THR A 208 -2.39 -3.75 7.12
C THR A 208 -2.77 -2.41 6.51
N TYR A 209 -2.63 -1.30 7.22
CA TYR A 209 -2.93 0.04 6.70
C TYR A 209 -1.95 0.47 5.59
N ASP A 210 -0.71 -0.06 5.59
CA ASP A 210 0.30 0.22 4.56
C ASP A 210 -0.09 -0.39 3.19
N PHE A 211 -0.75 -1.56 3.18
CA PHE A 211 -0.94 -2.35 1.95
C PHE A 211 -2.38 -2.69 1.57
N ALA A 212 -3.36 -2.61 2.49
CA ALA A 212 -4.72 -3.09 2.24
C ALA A 212 -5.36 -2.44 1.01
N ALA A 213 -5.25 -1.12 0.83
CA ALA A 213 -5.77 -0.45 -0.35
C ALA A 213 -5.06 -0.91 -1.63
N GLY A 214 -3.73 -1.04 -1.55
CA GLY A 214 -2.89 -1.39 -2.69
C GLY A 214 -3.11 -2.81 -3.20
N VAL A 215 -3.32 -3.79 -2.31
CA VAL A 215 -3.57 -5.18 -2.74
C VAL A 215 -4.88 -5.30 -3.52
N LEU A 216 -5.95 -4.60 -3.10
CA LEU A 216 -7.20 -4.58 -3.85
C LEU A 216 -7.01 -3.92 -5.23
N LEU A 217 -6.25 -2.82 -5.30
CA LEU A 217 -5.93 -2.19 -6.59
C LEU A 217 -5.23 -3.15 -7.55
N VAL A 218 -4.24 -3.92 -7.05
CA VAL A 218 -3.51 -4.89 -7.87
C VAL A 218 -4.43 -6.01 -8.34
N GLU A 219 -5.26 -6.58 -7.47
CA GLU A 219 -6.22 -7.63 -7.83
C GLU A 219 -7.22 -7.14 -8.89
N GLU A 220 -7.82 -5.98 -8.67
CA GLU A 220 -8.83 -5.39 -9.56
C GLU A 220 -8.24 -4.89 -10.89
N ALA A 221 -6.92 -4.64 -10.94
CA ALA A 221 -6.19 -4.35 -12.17
C ALA A 221 -5.74 -5.60 -12.95
N GLY A 222 -6.04 -6.80 -12.43
CA GLY A 222 -5.70 -8.09 -13.05
C GLY A 222 -4.31 -8.63 -12.68
N GLY A 223 -3.70 -8.14 -11.60
CA GLY A 223 -2.47 -8.66 -11.03
C GLY A 223 -2.68 -9.95 -10.23
N LYS A 224 -1.58 -10.54 -9.78
CA LYS A 224 -1.55 -11.79 -9.01
C LYS A 224 -0.90 -11.56 -7.66
N LEU A 225 -1.52 -12.12 -6.59
CA LEU A 225 -0.97 -12.16 -5.25
C LEU A 225 -0.84 -13.60 -4.75
N THR A 226 0.27 -13.89 -4.07
CA THR A 226 0.47 -15.15 -3.32
C THR A 226 1.25 -14.87 -2.05
N LYS A 227 1.27 -15.82 -1.12
CA LYS A 227 2.27 -15.83 -0.04
C LYS A 227 3.68 -15.98 -0.62
N LEU A 228 4.70 -15.81 0.21
CA LEU A 228 6.10 -15.97 -0.19
C LEU A 228 6.41 -17.39 -0.72
N ASP A 229 5.65 -18.39 -0.30
CA ASP A 229 5.79 -19.77 -0.74
C ASP A 229 4.96 -20.13 -2.00
N GLY A 230 4.25 -19.15 -2.57
CA GLY A 230 3.40 -19.34 -3.73
C GLY A 230 1.99 -19.87 -3.43
N SER A 231 1.68 -20.20 -2.18
CA SER A 231 0.33 -20.60 -1.79
C SER A 231 -0.65 -19.42 -1.84
N PRO A 232 -1.97 -19.67 -1.89
CA PRO A 232 -2.96 -18.60 -1.93
C PRO A 232 -2.80 -17.61 -0.79
N TRP A 233 -2.75 -16.32 -1.13
CA TRP A 233 -2.72 -15.26 -0.15
C TRP A 233 -4.15 -14.88 0.30
N ASN A 234 -4.29 -14.52 1.56
CA ASN A 234 -5.53 -14.00 2.14
C ASN A 234 -5.21 -12.84 3.07
N PHE A 235 -6.00 -11.78 3.02
CA PHE A 235 -5.92 -10.69 3.97
C PHE A 235 -6.29 -11.18 5.39
N PRO A 236 -5.59 -10.81 6.45
CA PRO A 236 -4.57 -9.76 6.55
C PRO A 236 -3.10 -10.27 6.55
N GLU A 237 -2.79 -11.36 5.86
CA GLU A 237 -1.41 -11.90 5.78
C GLU A 237 -0.45 -10.80 5.29
N ASN A 238 0.63 -10.53 6.04
CA ASN A 238 1.52 -9.41 5.77
C ASN A 238 2.85 -9.78 5.10
N HIS A 239 2.97 -11.02 4.61
CA HIS A 239 4.08 -11.49 3.79
C HIS A 239 3.52 -12.00 2.47
N PHE A 240 3.79 -11.31 1.37
CA PHE A 240 3.27 -11.70 0.08
C PHE A 240 4.13 -11.22 -1.09
N VAL A 241 3.88 -11.83 -2.25
CA VAL A 241 4.37 -11.38 -3.55
C VAL A 241 3.19 -10.89 -4.36
N ALA A 242 3.26 -9.65 -4.87
CA ALA A 242 2.32 -9.09 -5.83
C ALA A 242 3.03 -8.86 -7.18
N SER A 243 2.36 -9.09 -8.30
CA SER A 243 2.94 -8.83 -9.63
C SER A 243 1.90 -8.68 -10.73
N ASN A 244 2.37 -8.33 -11.93
CA ASN A 244 1.56 -8.33 -13.16
C ASN A 244 1.10 -9.73 -13.62
N GLY A 245 1.48 -10.80 -12.91
CA GLY A 245 1.13 -12.19 -13.22
C GLY A 245 2.01 -12.88 -14.26
N ILE A 246 2.72 -12.15 -15.12
CA ILE A 246 3.50 -12.72 -16.25
C ILE A 246 4.70 -13.55 -15.77
N PHE A 247 5.39 -13.09 -14.72
CA PHE A 247 6.57 -13.76 -14.18
C PHE A 247 6.45 -14.01 -12.67
N HIS A 248 5.24 -14.05 -12.16
CA HIS A 248 4.95 -14.20 -10.73
C HIS A 248 5.68 -15.41 -10.13
N ASP A 249 5.57 -16.56 -10.74
CA ASP A 249 6.17 -17.80 -10.25
C ASP A 249 7.71 -17.71 -10.23
N LYS A 250 8.30 -16.93 -11.14
CA LYS A 250 9.76 -16.67 -11.13
C LYS A 250 10.16 -15.83 -9.92
N LEU A 251 9.34 -14.82 -9.53
CA LEU A 251 9.57 -14.05 -8.31
C LEU A 251 9.44 -14.92 -7.06
N VAL A 252 8.37 -15.71 -6.98
CA VAL A 252 8.13 -16.63 -5.86
C VAL A 252 9.28 -17.60 -5.69
N ASN A 253 9.73 -18.25 -6.77
CA ASN A 253 10.87 -19.17 -6.74
C ASN A 253 12.14 -18.49 -6.24
N GLU A 254 12.38 -17.23 -6.63
CA GLU A 254 13.52 -16.46 -6.15
C GLU A 254 13.43 -16.18 -4.65
N VAL A 255 12.23 -15.75 -4.17
CA VAL A 255 11.99 -15.52 -2.73
C VAL A 255 12.20 -16.81 -1.93
N GLN A 256 11.64 -17.93 -2.37
CA GLN A 256 11.81 -19.23 -1.71
C GLN A 256 13.30 -19.64 -1.62
N ARG A 257 14.04 -19.47 -2.71
CA ARG A 257 15.48 -19.76 -2.74
C ARG A 257 16.25 -18.96 -1.69
N GLN A 258 15.92 -17.68 -1.49
CA GLN A 258 16.58 -16.86 -0.48
C GLN A 258 16.12 -17.24 0.95
N VAL A 259 14.83 -17.52 1.14
CA VAL A 259 14.32 -17.99 2.44
C VAL A 259 14.98 -19.30 2.87
N GLU A 260 15.19 -20.24 1.94
CA GLU A 260 15.89 -21.51 2.23
C GLU A 260 17.34 -21.30 2.65
N LYS A 261 18.06 -20.37 1.99
CA LYS A 261 19.46 -20.03 2.39
C LYS A 261 19.56 -19.49 3.81
N LEU A 262 18.54 -18.72 4.27
CA LEU A 262 18.56 -18.09 5.60
C LEU A 262 18.11 -19.04 6.73
N LYS A 263 17.52 -20.18 6.39
CA LYS A 263 17.09 -21.19 7.37
C LYS A 263 18.19 -22.18 7.79
N VAL A 264 19.41 -22.04 7.29
CA VAL A 264 20.56 -22.94 7.58
C VAL A 264 21.17 -22.69 8.95
#